data_c5abc5bd504553eb5aed5a3c415fbdbb
#
_entry.id   c5abc5bd504553eb5aed5a3c415fbdbb
#
_cell.length_a   1.000
_cell.length_b   1.000
_cell.length_c   1.000
_cell.angle_alpha   90.00
_cell.angle_beta   90.00
_cell.angle_gamma   90.00
#
_symmetry.space_group_name_H-M   'P 1'
#
loop_
_entity.id
_entity.type
_entity.pdbx_description
1 polymer ?
#
loop_
_entity_poly.entity_id
_entity_poly.type
_entity_poly.pdbx_seq_one_letter_code
_entity_poly.pdbx_strand_id
1 'polypeptide(L)'
;MVRRAPKRPCVSVVLAAHNAGEHLTRAIESVLNQDFEDLELIVANCASSDRTASVCERFVDRDIRVEAVSVDNNSMSCGRAAACSVARGRYLLFVGQDDWLGAGFLDAMVAAAREHDAQMVIPEFSVDTEQADGSRVFATLSHESCFWDGAEAFHQGAAPFVENGVLAFAAGKLFTRECIEAMAELPDMWHNEVSFMTGCVRDLARVAVVEGARYHLLQPSTPAHAAFDPGMFARCQEDYRRLRDLYEYWGLLDDAAAMSAVHRRYLRELIRCIENVCASSNRLSASERRDRVQDMLDAAPTREAIEAVKESSHEFGIMYAPIARRSVMACFKGARIQDIVGRALLPFVSCAEARL
;
A
#
# COMPACT_ATOMS: atom_id res chain seq x y z
N MET A 1 39.60 11.20 5.16
CA MET A 1 38.89 11.68 3.96
C MET A 1 37.45 11.90 4.33
N VAL A 2 36.97 13.14 4.33
CA VAL A 2 35.55 13.42 4.57
C VAL A 2 34.80 13.00 3.31
N ARG A 3 34.06 11.89 3.35
CA ARG A 3 33.13 11.50 2.28
C ARG A 3 32.05 12.58 2.23
N ARG A 4 32.02 13.35 1.16
CA ARG A 4 30.90 14.26 0.89
C ARG A 4 29.77 13.44 0.30
N ALA A 5 28.55 13.58 0.84
CA ALA A 5 27.35 13.07 0.18
C ALA A 5 27.32 13.57 -1.28
N PRO A 6 26.92 12.75 -2.25
CA PRO A 6 26.84 13.15 -3.66
C PRO A 6 25.97 14.40 -3.80
N LYS A 7 26.40 15.34 -4.66
CA LYS A 7 25.70 16.64 -4.83
C LYS A 7 24.25 16.49 -5.28
N ARG A 8 23.94 15.41 -6.00
CA ARG A 8 22.59 14.94 -6.40
C ARG A 8 22.66 13.44 -6.53
N PRO A 9 22.16 12.66 -5.57
CA PRO A 9 22.11 11.21 -5.69
C PRO A 9 21.13 10.78 -6.79
N CYS A 10 21.32 9.58 -7.33
CA CYS A 10 20.39 9.00 -8.29
C CYS A 10 19.02 8.75 -7.62
N VAL A 11 19.03 8.16 -6.42
CA VAL A 11 17.82 7.79 -5.68
C VAL A 11 17.80 8.44 -4.30
N SER A 12 16.68 9.09 -3.95
CA SER A 12 16.33 9.40 -2.56
C SER A 12 15.36 8.33 -2.06
N VAL A 13 15.78 7.56 -1.07
CA VAL A 13 14.90 6.63 -0.37
C VAL A 13 14.22 7.37 0.77
N VAL A 14 12.90 7.37 0.79
CA VAL A 14 12.05 8.06 1.76
C VAL A 14 11.40 7.04 2.68
N LEU A 15 11.66 7.12 3.97
CA LEU A 15 11.13 6.25 5.00
C LEU A 15 10.53 7.09 6.13
N ALA A 16 9.20 7.07 6.29
CA ALA A 16 8.54 7.66 7.45
C ALA A 16 8.37 6.58 8.54
N ALA A 17 8.58 6.95 9.81
CA ALA A 17 8.53 6.02 10.94
C ALA A 17 7.84 6.62 12.16
N HIS A 18 6.93 5.85 12.77
CA HIS A 18 6.30 6.14 14.06
C HIS A 18 6.30 4.89 14.92
N ASN A 19 6.99 4.94 16.06
CA ASN A 19 7.12 3.82 17.00
C ASN A 19 7.55 2.50 16.30
N ALA A 20 8.61 2.58 15.48
CA ALA A 20 9.11 1.51 14.64
C ALA A 20 10.44 0.90 15.13
N GLY A 21 10.85 1.18 16.38
CA GLY A 21 12.18 0.84 16.89
C GLY A 21 12.56 -0.64 16.83
N GLU A 22 11.60 -1.54 16.62
CA GLU A 22 11.85 -2.97 16.46
C GLU A 22 12.28 -3.34 15.04
N HIS A 23 11.58 -2.83 14.03
CA HIS A 23 11.77 -3.21 12.62
C HIS A 23 12.58 -2.21 11.79
N LEU A 24 12.65 -0.95 12.23
CA LEU A 24 13.31 0.14 11.53
C LEU A 24 14.78 -0.16 11.17
N THR A 25 15.50 -0.87 12.05
CA THR A 25 16.88 -1.27 11.78
C THR A 25 16.98 -2.12 10.53
N ARG A 26 16.10 -3.12 10.35
CA ARG A 26 16.06 -3.98 9.17
C ARG A 26 15.73 -3.18 7.90
N ALA A 27 14.74 -2.29 7.98
CA ALA A 27 14.36 -1.45 6.86
C ALA A 27 15.54 -0.60 6.37
N ILE A 28 16.23 0.11 7.28
CA ILE A 28 17.40 0.92 6.96
C ILE A 28 18.56 0.07 6.43
N GLU A 29 18.89 -1.04 7.07
CA GLU A 29 19.98 -1.91 6.65
C GLU A 29 19.72 -2.51 5.26
N SER A 30 18.48 -2.86 4.92
CA SER A 30 18.13 -3.39 3.60
C SER A 30 18.38 -2.39 2.47
N VAL A 31 18.27 -1.10 2.75
CA VAL A 31 18.57 -0.01 1.81
C VAL A 31 20.08 0.22 1.72
N LEU A 32 20.77 0.32 2.85
CA LEU A 32 22.20 0.65 2.89
C LEU A 32 23.10 -0.48 2.39
N ASN A 33 22.64 -1.74 2.46
CA ASN A 33 23.35 -2.93 1.99
C ASN A 33 23.07 -3.28 0.52
N GLN A 34 22.33 -2.43 -0.22
CA GLN A 34 22.25 -2.58 -1.67
C GLN A 34 23.63 -2.32 -2.31
N ASP A 35 23.96 -3.02 -3.38
CA ASP A 35 25.18 -2.77 -4.15
C ASP A 35 25.17 -1.40 -4.86
N PHE A 36 24.03 -0.73 -4.85
CA PHE A 36 23.80 0.60 -5.41
C PHE A 36 24.26 1.70 -4.45
N GLU A 37 25.36 2.38 -4.76
CA GLU A 37 25.97 3.40 -3.88
C GLU A 37 25.40 4.82 -4.05
N ASP A 38 24.84 5.16 -5.22
CA ASP A 38 24.38 6.52 -5.58
C ASP A 38 22.98 6.81 -5.04
N LEU A 39 22.85 6.70 -3.71
CA LEU A 39 21.61 6.94 -2.98
C LEU A 39 21.80 7.86 -1.77
N GLU A 40 20.72 8.46 -1.31
CA GLU A 40 20.53 8.98 0.04
C GLU A 40 19.30 8.31 0.67
N LEU A 41 19.32 8.13 1.98
CA LEU A 41 18.21 7.62 2.77
C LEU A 41 17.74 8.70 3.74
N ILE A 42 16.48 9.11 3.62
CA ILE A 42 15.87 10.13 4.48
C ILE A 42 14.85 9.44 5.37
N VAL A 43 15.12 9.41 6.68
CA VAL A 43 14.23 8.82 7.69
C VAL A 43 13.49 9.92 8.42
N ALA A 44 12.16 9.99 8.25
CA ALA A 44 11.32 10.93 8.98
C ALA A 44 10.78 10.28 10.26
N ASN A 45 11.21 10.78 11.40
CA ASN A 45 10.68 10.37 12.71
C ASN A 45 9.42 11.16 13.05
N CYS A 46 8.28 10.48 13.06
CA CYS A 46 6.95 11.08 13.27
C CYS A 46 6.56 11.02 14.75
N ALA A 47 7.14 11.93 15.58
CA ALA A 47 6.87 12.06 17.01
C ALA A 47 6.85 10.70 17.77
N SER A 48 7.84 9.85 17.54
CA SER A 48 7.94 8.55 18.21
C SER A 48 8.27 8.70 19.70
N SER A 49 7.69 7.84 20.53
CA SER A 49 7.92 7.78 21.96
C SER A 49 8.78 6.58 22.39
N ASP A 50 9.12 5.71 21.46
CA ASP A 50 9.98 4.53 21.67
C ASP A 50 11.44 4.81 21.25
N ARG A 51 12.21 3.74 21.00
CA ARG A 51 13.61 3.85 20.56
C ARG A 51 13.84 4.29 19.10
N THR A 52 12.78 4.62 18.34
CA THR A 52 12.88 5.01 16.92
C THR A 52 13.88 6.15 16.73
N ALA A 53 13.80 7.22 17.52
CA ALA A 53 14.73 8.37 17.42
C ALA A 53 16.19 7.93 17.60
N SER A 54 16.47 7.11 18.59
CA SER A 54 17.85 6.63 18.85
C SER A 54 18.37 5.69 17.76
N VAL A 55 17.48 4.96 17.08
CA VAL A 55 17.86 4.18 15.87
C VAL A 55 18.24 5.12 14.74
N CYS A 56 17.45 6.17 14.47
CA CYS A 56 17.77 7.16 13.44
C CYS A 56 19.13 7.83 13.69
N GLU A 57 19.36 8.34 14.89
CA GLU A 57 20.63 8.99 15.29
C GLU A 57 21.83 8.07 15.04
N ARG A 58 21.73 6.80 15.46
CA ARG A 58 22.78 5.81 15.28
C ARG A 58 23.17 5.60 13.80
N PHE A 59 22.20 5.62 12.89
CA PHE A 59 22.49 5.44 11.47
C PHE A 59 23.01 6.72 10.83
N VAL A 60 22.56 7.90 11.23
CA VAL A 60 23.11 9.20 10.81
C VAL A 60 24.60 9.29 11.18
N ASP A 61 24.99 8.83 12.38
CA ASP A 61 26.38 8.83 12.83
C ASP A 61 27.26 7.84 12.08
N ARG A 62 26.68 6.74 11.57
CA ARG A 62 27.42 5.63 10.94
C ARG A 62 27.58 5.74 9.43
N ASP A 63 26.57 6.29 8.75
CA ASP A 63 26.54 6.33 7.28
C ASP A 63 26.15 7.71 6.77
N ILE A 64 27.05 8.34 6.05
CA ILE A 64 26.87 9.70 5.50
C ILE A 64 25.72 9.81 4.50
N ARG A 65 25.21 8.70 3.98
CA ARG A 65 24.06 8.67 3.09
C ARG A 65 22.73 8.83 3.83
N VAL A 66 22.73 8.73 5.18
CA VAL A 66 21.52 8.81 6.01
C VAL A 66 21.31 10.21 6.53
N GLU A 67 20.10 10.71 6.37
CA GLU A 67 19.61 11.96 6.95
C GLU A 67 18.35 11.69 7.76
N ALA A 68 18.22 12.27 8.96
CA ALA A 68 17.02 12.15 9.79
C ALA A 68 16.27 13.48 9.83
N VAL A 69 14.95 13.42 9.65
CA VAL A 69 14.02 14.56 9.75
C VAL A 69 13.03 14.27 10.86
N SER A 70 12.70 15.25 11.69
CA SER A 70 11.70 15.11 12.74
C SER A 70 10.44 15.89 12.42
N VAL A 71 9.28 15.32 12.67
CA VAL A 71 7.97 16.00 12.61
C VAL A 71 7.24 15.85 13.94
N ASP A 72 6.54 16.91 14.36
CA ASP A 72 5.94 17.02 15.70
C ASP A 72 4.58 16.30 15.84
N ASN A 73 4.25 15.43 14.90
CA ASN A 73 3.02 14.63 14.92
C ASN A 73 3.28 13.21 14.42
N ASN A 74 2.35 12.30 14.70
CA ASN A 74 2.44 10.89 14.34
C ASN A 74 1.92 10.56 12.92
N SER A 75 1.73 11.58 12.08
CA SER A 75 1.24 11.39 10.71
C SER A 75 2.37 10.92 9.78
N MET A 76 2.24 9.70 9.27
CA MET A 76 3.16 9.14 8.28
C MET A 76 3.17 9.97 6.99
N SER A 77 2.03 10.56 6.62
CA SER A 77 1.93 11.44 5.45
C SER A 77 2.70 12.74 5.64
N CYS A 78 2.63 13.36 6.83
CA CYS A 78 3.45 14.53 7.16
C CYS A 78 4.94 14.18 7.16
N GLY A 79 5.31 13.03 7.71
CA GLY A 79 6.69 12.53 7.69
C GLY A 79 7.19 12.33 6.27
N ARG A 80 6.40 11.70 5.41
CA ARG A 80 6.72 11.52 3.98
C ARG A 80 6.89 12.86 3.27
N ALA A 81 5.97 13.81 3.46
CA ALA A 81 6.06 15.14 2.88
C ALA A 81 7.34 15.87 3.33
N ALA A 82 7.66 15.82 4.63
CA ALA A 82 8.88 16.42 5.17
C ALA A 82 10.15 15.78 4.58
N ALA A 83 10.20 14.44 4.46
CA ALA A 83 11.33 13.77 3.84
C ALA A 83 11.45 14.10 2.34
N CYS A 84 10.34 14.17 1.60
CA CYS A 84 10.34 14.55 0.20
C CYS A 84 10.86 16.00 -0.01
N SER A 85 10.58 16.92 0.92
CA SER A 85 11.01 18.32 0.81
C SER A 85 12.53 18.51 0.87
N VAL A 86 13.27 17.60 1.50
CA VAL A 86 14.74 17.63 1.60
C VAL A 86 15.41 16.65 0.63
N ALA A 87 14.67 15.76 0.01
CA ALA A 87 15.16 14.78 -0.96
C ALA A 87 15.75 15.46 -2.19
N ARG A 88 16.90 14.96 -2.71
CA ARG A 88 17.68 15.56 -3.81
C ARG A 88 17.84 14.64 -5.03
N GLY A 89 17.49 13.35 -4.89
CA GLY A 89 17.66 12.33 -5.91
C GLY A 89 16.83 12.61 -7.17
N ARG A 90 17.27 12.09 -8.31
CA ARG A 90 16.48 12.09 -9.56
C ARG A 90 15.22 11.26 -9.40
N TYR A 91 15.32 10.15 -8.68
CA TYR A 91 14.21 9.27 -8.36
C TYR A 91 13.91 9.26 -6.88
N LEU A 92 12.65 9.03 -6.51
CA LEU A 92 12.21 8.81 -5.14
C LEU A 92 11.68 7.39 -5.00
N LEU A 93 12.15 6.68 -3.98
CA LEU A 93 11.66 5.36 -3.57
C LEU A 93 11.05 5.48 -2.18
N PHE A 94 9.83 5.01 -1.99
CA PHE A 94 9.19 4.97 -0.67
C PHE A 94 9.38 3.59 -0.05
N VAL A 95 9.77 3.55 1.23
CA VAL A 95 9.95 2.31 1.99
C VAL A 95 9.14 2.38 3.29
N GLY A 96 8.39 1.33 3.58
CA GLY A 96 7.66 1.20 4.84
C GLY A 96 8.61 0.94 6.01
N GLN A 97 8.25 1.40 7.21
CA GLN A 97 9.07 1.27 8.42
C GLN A 97 9.32 -0.19 8.84
N ASP A 98 8.43 -1.09 8.44
CA ASP A 98 8.46 -2.51 8.79
C ASP A 98 8.92 -3.39 7.62
N ASP A 99 9.08 -2.80 6.43
CA ASP A 99 9.37 -3.46 5.17
C ASP A 99 10.88 -3.57 4.90
N TRP A 100 11.26 -4.25 3.80
CA TRP A 100 12.66 -4.28 3.36
C TRP A 100 12.80 -4.57 1.86
N LEU A 101 13.97 -4.22 1.33
CA LEU A 101 14.34 -4.46 -0.06
C LEU A 101 15.05 -5.82 -0.21
N GLY A 102 14.72 -6.57 -1.25
CA GLY A 102 15.49 -7.73 -1.67
C GLY A 102 16.84 -7.33 -2.27
N ALA A 103 17.74 -8.32 -2.43
CA ALA A 103 19.04 -8.07 -3.03
C ALA A 103 18.91 -7.61 -4.50
N GLY A 104 19.72 -6.62 -4.91
CA GLY A 104 19.72 -6.08 -6.27
C GLY A 104 18.47 -5.25 -6.64
N PHE A 105 17.61 -4.95 -5.66
CA PHE A 105 16.37 -4.22 -5.89
C PHE A 105 16.60 -2.86 -6.55
N LEU A 106 17.50 -2.03 -6.00
CA LEU A 106 17.73 -0.67 -6.52
C LEU A 106 18.33 -0.69 -7.92
N ASP A 107 19.26 -1.60 -8.21
CA ASP A 107 19.86 -1.73 -9.54
C ASP A 107 18.80 -2.07 -10.59
N ALA A 108 17.94 -3.05 -10.31
CA ALA A 108 16.88 -3.46 -11.23
C ALA A 108 15.86 -2.33 -11.47
N MET A 109 15.42 -1.65 -10.40
CA MET A 109 14.45 -0.55 -10.49
C MET A 109 15.00 0.64 -11.27
N VAL A 110 16.26 1.04 -11.00
CA VAL A 110 16.90 2.17 -11.70
C VAL A 110 17.25 1.80 -13.15
N ALA A 111 17.65 0.55 -13.41
CA ALA A 111 17.89 0.08 -14.78
C ALA A 111 16.63 0.21 -15.62
N ALA A 112 15.50 -0.31 -15.16
CA ALA A 112 14.21 -0.20 -15.86
C ALA A 112 13.75 1.25 -16.03
N ALA A 113 13.92 2.09 -14.98
CA ALA A 113 13.59 3.51 -15.07
C ALA A 113 14.38 4.24 -16.16
N ARG A 114 15.66 3.88 -16.35
CA ARG A 114 16.54 4.47 -17.37
C ARG A 114 16.29 3.90 -18.76
N GLU A 115 16.09 2.60 -18.87
CA GLU A 115 15.87 1.91 -20.14
C GLU A 115 14.60 2.41 -20.85
N HIS A 116 13.52 2.60 -20.07
CA HIS A 116 12.22 2.99 -20.59
C HIS A 116 11.91 4.47 -20.37
N ASP A 117 12.84 5.27 -19.84
CA ASP A 117 12.57 6.64 -19.36
C ASP A 117 11.28 6.71 -18.53
N ALA A 118 11.09 5.68 -17.67
CA ALA A 118 9.85 5.49 -16.93
C ALA A 118 9.68 6.53 -15.82
N GLN A 119 8.47 7.06 -15.69
CA GLN A 119 8.08 8.00 -14.64
C GLN A 119 7.77 7.29 -13.33
N MET A 120 7.32 6.03 -13.43
CA MET A 120 7.10 5.13 -12.30
C MET A 120 7.58 3.72 -12.66
N VAL A 121 8.21 3.04 -11.69
CA VAL A 121 8.55 1.62 -11.79
C VAL A 121 7.89 0.86 -10.65
N ILE A 122 7.20 -0.23 -10.97
CA ILE A 122 6.50 -1.11 -10.05
C ILE A 122 7.32 -2.39 -9.89
N PRO A 123 7.69 -2.81 -8.65
CA PRO A 123 8.42 -4.03 -8.41
C PRO A 123 7.52 -5.26 -8.27
N GLU A 124 8.14 -6.41 -8.08
CA GLU A 124 7.50 -7.59 -7.52
C GLU A 124 7.33 -7.42 -6.00
N PHE A 125 6.18 -7.79 -5.46
CA PHE A 125 5.92 -7.75 -4.02
C PHE A 125 5.93 -9.14 -3.40
N SER A 126 6.60 -9.28 -2.25
CA SER A 126 6.49 -10.42 -1.34
C SER A 126 5.75 -9.97 -0.09
N VAL A 127 4.65 -10.63 0.24
CA VAL A 127 3.95 -10.41 1.50
C VAL A 127 4.46 -11.43 2.49
N ASP A 128 5.20 -10.97 3.48
CA ASP A 128 5.87 -11.80 4.47
C ASP A 128 5.10 -11.75 5.79
N THR A 129 4.56 -12.90 6.22
CA THR A 129 3.82 -13.01 7.49
C THR A 129 4.69 -13.73 8.52
N GLU A 130 5.00 -13.05 9.60
CA GLU A 130 5.75 -13.62 10.72
C GLU A 130 4.81 -14.47 11.59
N GLN A 131 5.17 -15.73 11.82
CA GLN A 131 4.39 -16.66 12.62
C GLN A 131 4.77 -16.55 14.10
N ALA A 132 3.90 -17.03 14.99
CA ALA A 132 4.13 -17.00 16.43
C ALA A 132 5.37 -17.79 16.90
N ASP A 133 5.87 -18.72 16.08
CA ASP A 133 7.09 -19.50 16.33
C ASP A 133 8.36 -18.84 15.76
N GLY A 134 8.23 -17.61 15.20
CA GLY A 134 9.33 -16.87 14.58
C GLY A 134 9.64 -17.31 13.13
N SER A 135 8.94 -18.31 12.58
CA SER A 135 9.03 -18.65 11.16
C SER A 135 8.31 -17.60 10.29
N ARG A 136 8.62 -17.54 9.00
CA ARG A 136 7.96 -16.64 8.05
C ARG A 136 7.35 -17.44 6.91
N VAL A 137 6.12 -17.08 6.59
CA VAL A 137 5.43 -17.54 5.38
C VAL A 137 5.32 -16.35 4.45
N PHE A 138 5.60 -16.53 3.17
CA PHE A 138 5.51 -15.45 2.19
C PHE A 138 4.60 -15.85 1.03
N ALA A 139 3.93 -14.85 0.48
CA ALA A 139 3.19 -14.95 -0.77
C ALA A 139 3.73 -13.89 -1.74
N THR A 140 3.93 -14.26 -2.98
CA THR A 140 4.45 -13.36 -4.00
C THR A 140 3.32 -12.84 -4.87
N LEU A 141 3.27 -11.52 -5.04
CA LEU A 141 2.50 -10.85 -6.08
C LEU A 141 3.47 -10.55 -7.21
N SER A 142 3.59 -11.47 -8.13
CA SER A 142 4.39 -11.30 -9.33
C SER A 142 3.51 -10.84 -10.49
N HIS A 143 4.08 -9.96 -11.29
CA HIS A 143 3.57 -9.54 -12.58
C HIS A 143 4.67 -9.75 -13.60
N GLU A 144 4.32 -10.20 -14.78
CA GLU A 144 5.28 -10.23 -15.88
C GLU A 144 5.81 -8.83 -16.15
N SER A 145 7.10 -8.74 -16.45
CA SER A 145 7.71 -7.46 -16.82
C SER A 145 6.98 -6.86 -18.02
N CYS A 146 6.55 -5.64 -17.90
CA CYS A 146 5.88 -4.92 -18.98
C CYS A 146 6.23 -3.43 -18.92
N PHE A 147 5.94 -2.74 -20.02
CA PHE A 147 6.13 -1.31 -20.14
C PHE A 147 4.97 -0.69 -20.91
N TRP A 148 4.41 0.37 -20.36
CA TRP A 148 3.42 1.21 -21.05
C TRP A 148 4.10 2.50 -21.51
N ASP A 149 4.04 2.75 -22.80
CA ASP A 149 4.50 3.99 -23.45
C ASP A 149 3.27 4.76 -23.97
N GLY A 150 2.84 5.71 -23.20
CA GLY A 150 1.65 6.51 -23.42
C GLY A 150 0.62 6.39 -22.30
N ALA A 151 -0.01 7.52 -21.96
CA ALA A 151 -0.99 7.61 -20.88
C ALA A 151 -2.19 6.67 -21.09
N GLU A 152 -2.73 6.61 -22.29
CA GLU A 152 -3.87 5.74 -22.61
C GLU A 152 -3.53 4.26 -22.40
N ALA A 153 -2.33 3.82 -22.84
CA ALA A 153 -1.89 2.44 -22.64
C ALA A 153 -1.77 2.08 -21.16
N PHE A 154 -1.20 2.99 -20.35
CA PHE A 154 -1.11 2.80 -18.90
C PHE A 154 -2.49 2.80 -18.25
N HIS A 155 -3.37 3.76 -18.57
CA HIS A 155 -4.70 3.86 -17.95
C HIS A 155 -5.53 2.60 -18.20
N GLN A 156 -5.50 2.04 -19.41
CA GLN A 156 -6.16 0.77 -19.75
C GLN A 156 -5.50 -0.43 -19.08
N GLY A 157 -4.16 -0.43 -18.96
CA GLY A 157 -3.39 -1.52 -18.35
C GLY A 157 -3.38 -1.51 -16.82
N ALA A 158 -3.81 -0.42 -16.17
CA ALA A 158 -3.71 -0.25 -14.72
C ALA A 158 -4.72 -1.09 -13.90
N ALA A 159 -5.79 -1.58 -14.53
CA ALA A 159 -6.90 -2.25 -13.85
C ALA A 159 -6.46 -3.41 -12.90
N PRO A 160 -5.56 -4.34 -13.27
CA PRO A 160 -5.11 -5.39 -12.36
C PRO A 160 -4.40 -4.85 -11.12
N PHE A 161 -3.64 -3.76 -11.25
CA PHE A 161 -2.89 -3.12 -10.16
C PHE A 161 -3.78 -2.28 -9.24
N VAL A 162 -4.92 -1.79 -9.75
CA VAL A 162 -5.99 -1.18 -8.94
C VAL A 162 -6.71 -2.27 -8.17
N GLU A 163 -7.09 -3.35 -8.84
CA GLU A 163 -7.86 -4.44 -8.25
C GLU A 163 -7.12 -5.15 -7.11
N ASN A 164 -5.84 -5.51 -7.31
CA ASN A 164 -5.02 -6.18 -6.30
C ASN A 164 -4.46 -5.23 -5.23
N GLY A 165 -4.70 -3.92 -5.35
CA GLY A 165 -4.28 -2.93 -4.38
C GLY A 165 -2.85 -2.40 -4.54
N VAL A 166 -2.07 -2.90 -5.49
CA VAL A 166 -0.70 -2.41 -5.71
C VAL A 166 -0.67 -0.90 -5.94
N LEU A 167 -1.63 -0.32 -6.65
CA LEU A 167 -1.73 1.14 -6.84
C LEU A 167 -2.35 1.90 -5.66
N ALA A 168 -2.58 1.27 -4.51
CA ALA A 168 -3.12 1.94 -3.35
C ALA A 168 -2.07 2.49 -2.37
N PHE A 169 -0.81 2.10 -2.53
CA PHE A 169 0.27 2.51 -1.63
C PHE A 169 1.55 2.80 -2.43
N ALA A 170 2.38 3.70 -1.89
CA ALA A 170 3.61 4.16 -2.56
C ALA A 170 4.82 3.25 -2.30
N ALA A 171 4.79 2.49 -1.19
CA ALA A 171 5.93 1.68 -0.79
C ALA A 171 6.39 0.72 -1.89
N GLY A 172 7.70 0.58 -2.05
CA GLY A 172 8.36 -0.24 -3.06
C GLY A 172 8.42 0.38 -4.45
N LYS A 173 7.64 1.40 -4.79
CA LYS A 173 7.63 2.01 -6.12
C LYS A 173 8.66 3.11 -6.25
N LEU A 174 9.33 3.13 -7.39
CA LEU A 174 10.28 4.18 -7.77
C LEU A 174 9.57 5.19 -8.66
N PHE A 175 9.65 6.47 -8.31
CA PHE A 175 9.05 7.58 -9.06
C PHE A 175 10.12 8.55 -9.53
N THR A 176 9.92 9.20 -10.68
CA THR A 176 10.71 10.39 -10.99
C THR A 176 10.36 11.51 -10.00
N ARG A 177 11.31 12.39 -9.74
CA ARG A 177 11.10 13.58 -8.90
C ARG A 177 9.97 14.44 -9.43
N GLU A 178 9.94 14.67 -10.73
CA GLU A 178 8.94 15.50 -11.41
C GLU A 178 7.52 14.99 -11.16
N CYS A 179 7.32 13.67 -11.11
CA CYS A 179 6.04 13.06 -10.76
C CYS A 179 5.58 13.47 -9.35
N ILE A 180 6.49 13.41 -8.37
CA ILE A 180 6.17 13.77 -6.98
C ILE A 180 5.97 15.27 -6.81
N GLU A 181 6.76 16.10 -7.49
CA GLU A 181 6.61 17.57 -7.46
C GLU A 181 5.27 17.99 -8.08
N ALA A 182 4.89 17.42 -9.23
CA ALA A 182 3.59 17.69 -9.86
C ALA A 182 2.41 17.26 -8.99
N MET A 183 2.50 16.09 -8.33
CA MET A 183 1.49 15.61 -7.40
C MET A 183 1.37 16.52 -6.17
N ALA A 184 2.49 17.03 -5.64
CA ALA A 184 2.50 17.86 -4.44
C ALA A 184 1.75 19.20 -4.60
N GLU A 185 1.56 19.67 -5.83
CA GLU A 185 0.77 20.88 -6.14
C GLU A 185 -0.76 20.62 -6.10
N LEU A 186 -1.19 19.35 -6.06
CA LEU A 186 -2.61 18.99 -6.00
C LEU A 186 -3.13 19.07 -4.56
N PRO A 187 -4.36 19.59 -4.33
CA PRO A 187 -4.94 19.66 -2.99
C PRO A 187 -5.16 18.27 -2.39
N ASP A 188 -4.94 18.16 -1.08
CA ASP A 188 -5.22 16.97 -0.27
C ASP A 188 -4.48 15.66 -0.66
N MET A 189 -3.45 15.74 -1.51
CA MET A 189 -2.74 14.54 -1.96
C MET A 189 -1.92 13.86 -0.86
N TRP A 190 -1.52 14.61 0.16
CA TRP A 190 -0.81 14.06 1.33
C TRP A 190 -1.75 13.54 2.43
N HIS A 191 -3.07 13.51 2.19
CA HIS A 191 -4.04 13.14 3.21
C HIS A 191 -3.97 11.65 3.60
N ASN A 192 -3.89 10.75 2.64
CA ASN A 192 -3.74 9.31 2.83
C ASN A 192 -3.00 8.64 1.66
N GLU A 193 -2.74 7.34 1.77
CA GLU A 193 -2.01 6.57 0.73
C GLU A 193 -2.71 6.60 -0.63
N VAL A 194 -4.03 6.39 -0.67
CA VAL A 194 -4.78 6.34 -1.93
C VAL A 194 -4.82 7.73 -2.59
N SER A 195 -5.02 8.80 -1.82
CA SER A 195 -4.94 10.17 -2.33
C SER A 195 -3.57 10.47 -2.93
N PHE A 196 -2.50 10.09 -2.21
CA PHE A 196 -1.13 10.23 -2.71
C PHE A 196 -0.93 9.48 -4.02
N MET A 197 -1.32 8.19 -4.06
CA MET A 197 -1.13 7.37 -5.25
C MET A 197 -1.98 7.83 -6.44
N THR A 198 -3.25 8.18 -6.23
CA THR A 198 -4.10 8.70 -7.31
C THR A 198 -3.54 10.00 -7.88
N GLY A 199 -2.95 10.86 -7.05
CA GLY A 199 -2.22 12.05 -7.49
C GLY A 199 -0.98 11.70 -8.32
N CYS A 200 -0.16 10.74 -7.86
CA CYS A 200 1.05 10.32 -8.56
C CYS A 200 0.75 9.70 -9.93
N VAL A 201 -0.28 8.85 -10.04
CA VAL A 201 -0.54 8.08 -11.27
C VAL A 201 -1.41 8.81 -12.27
N ARG A 202 -2.03 9.92 -11.90
CA ARG A 202 -3.03 10.63 -12.69
C ARG A 202 -2.55 10.99 -14.10
N ASP A 203 -1.35 11.53 -14.19
CA ASP A 203 -0.79 12.10 -15.43
C ASP A 203 0.42 11.29 -15.95
N LEU A 204 0.59 10.03 -15.48
CA LEU A 204 1.69 9.19 -15.96
C LEU A 204 1.46 8.72 -17.40
N ALA A 205 2.53 8.77 -18.18
CA ALA A 205 2.56 8.26 -19.55
C ALA A 205 3.49 7.06 -19.72
N ARG A 206 4.55 6.96 -18.89
CA ARG A 206 5.54 5.89 -19.00
C ARG A 206 5.69 5.18 -17.66
N VAL A 207 5.25 3.93 -17.63
CA VAL A 207 5.29 3.09 -16.43
C VAL A 207 5.87 1.73 -16.77
N ALA A 208 6.85 1.28 -15.98
CA ALA A 208 7.45 -0.04 -16.12
C ALA A 208 7.08 -0.94 -14.93
N VAL A 209 6.97 -2.24 -15.18
CA VAL A 209 6.84 -3.29 -14.18
C VAL A 209 8.06 -4.20 -14.28
N VAL A 210 8.69 -4.50 -13.16
CA VAL A 210 9.94 -5.28 -13.12
C VAL A 210 9.73 -6.55 -12.30
N GLU A 211 9.85 -7.68 -12.97
CA GLU A 211 9.92 -8.99 -12.33
C GLU A 211 11.30 -9.20 -11.67
N GLY A 212 11.33 -9.86 -10.51
CA GLY A 212 12.56 -10.19 -9.80
C GLY A 212 13.12 -9.08 -8.89
N ALA A 213 12.76 -7.81 -9.09
CA ALA A 213 13.02 -6.76 -8.12
C ALA A 213 12.01 -6.89 -6.96
N ARG A 214 12.42 -7.55 -5.87
CA ARG A 214 11.49 -7.95 -4.80
C ARG A 214 11.46 -6.95 -3.66
N TYR A 215 10.26 -6.40 -3.41
CA TYR A 215 9.94 -5.60 -2.23
C TYR A 215 9.18 -6.43 -1.21
N HIS A 216 9.66 -6.50 0.02
CA HIS A 216 9.05 -7.31 1.08
C HIS A 216 8.16 -6.46 1.97
N LEU A 217 6.87 -6.79 1.99
CA LEU A 217 5.85 -6.20 2.87
C LEU A 217 5.70 -7.07 4.11
N LEU A 218 5.97 -6.54 5.30
CA LEU A 218 5.71 -7.28 6.52
C LEU A 218 4.24 -7.18 6.93
N GLN A 219 3.59 -8.33 7.04
CA GLN A 219 2.29 -8.43 7.71
C GLN A 219 2.47 -9.02 9.12
N PRO A 220 1.92 -8.39 10.17
CA PRO A 220 1.92 -8.98 11.48
C PRO A 220 1.05 -10.25 11.50
N SER A 221 1.52 -11.30 12.20
CA SER A 221 0.80 -12.59 12.36
C SER A 221 -0.56 -12.50 13.05
N THR A 222 -0.72 -11.50 13.90
CA THR A 222 -2.03 -11.12 14.43
C THR A 222 -2.71 -10.22 13.41
N PRO A 223 -3.85 -10.62 12.82
CA PRO A 223 -4.57 -9.75 11.92
C PRO A 223 -4.77 -8.38 12.56
N ALA A 224 -4.57 -7.31 11.79
CA ALA A 224 -4.88 -5.94 12.21
C ALA A 224 -6.34 -5.78 12.68
N HIS A 225 -7.17 -6.82 12.53
CA HIS A 225 -8.50 -6.99 13.09
C HIS A 225 -8.54 -7.18 14.61
N ALA A 226 -7.41 -7.30 15.29
CA ALA A 226 -7.40 -7.41 16.76
C ALA A 226 -7.95 -6.14 17.44
N ALA A 227 -7.77 -4.97 16.86
CA ALA A 227 -8.33 -3.72 17.33
C ALA A 227 -9.41 -3.22 16.37
N PHE A 228 -10.62 -2.94 16.90
CA PHE A 228 -11.70 -2.33 16.12
C PHE A 228 -11.29 -0.94 15.63
N ASP A 229 -11.36 -0.74 14.32
CA ASP A 229 -11.13 0.56 13.69
C ASP A 229 -12.46 1.21 13.26
N PRO A 230 -12.94 2.20 14.00
CA PRO A 230 -14.22 2.84 13.71
C PRO A 230 -14.25 3.64 12.40
N GLY A 231 -13.09 4.05 11.88
CA GLY A 231 -12.93 4.85 10.67
C GLY A 231 -12.75 4.03 9.38
N MET A 232 -12.63 2.71 9.48
CA MET A 232 -12.28 1.86 8.33
C MET A 232 -13.26 1.99 7.17
N PHE A 233 -14.56 1.98 7.43
CA PHE A 233 -15.57 2.10 6.38
C PHE A 233 -15.59 3.48 5.72
N ALA A 234 -15.41 4.55 6.49
CA ALA A 234 -15.30 5.90 5.94
C ALA A 234 -14.10 6.03 4.99
N ARG A 235 -12.95 5.44 5.35
CA ARG A 235 -11.79 5.38 4.46
C ARG A 235 -12.08 4.55 3.21
N CYS A 236 -12.71 3.39 3.35
CA CYS A 236 -13.11 2.56 2.20
C CYS A 236 -13.98 3.33 1.20
N GLN A 237 -14.95 4.13 1.68
CA GLN A 237 -15.78 4.98 0.83
C GLN A 237 -14.97 6.12 0.17
N GLU A 238 -14.07 6.74 0.91
CA GLU A 238 -13.20 7.80 0.37
C GLU A 238 -12.25 7.24 -0.70
N ASP A 239 -11.64 6.10 -0.46
CA ASP A 239 -10.76 5.42 -1.41
C ASP A 239 -11.50 5.06 -2.70
N TYR A 240 -12.73 4.54 -2.57
CA TYR A 240 -13.58 4.27 -3.73
C TYR A 240 -13.90 5.53 -4.52
N ARG A 241 -14.24 6.63 -3.84
CA ARG A 241 -14.51 7.91 -4.47
C ARG A 241 -13.27 8.43 -5.22
N ARG A 242 -12.09 8.39 -4.59
CA ARG A 242 -10.82 8.82 -5.20
C ARG A 242 -10.47 8.00 -6.45
N LEU A 243 -10.69 6.69 -6.41
CA LEU A 243 -10.48 5.85 -7.58
C LEU A 243 -11.48 6.15 -8.69
N ARG A 244 -12.74 6.42 -8.37
CA ARG A 244 -13.73 6.85 -9.37
C ARG A 244 -13.36 8.19 -10.00
N ASP A 245 -12.96 9.18 -9.20
CA ASP A 245 -12.51 10.49 -9.68
C ASP A 245 -11.30 10.34 -10.63
N LEU A 246 -10.37 9.43 -10.32
CA LEU A 246 -9.24 9.10 -11.18
C LEU A 246 -9.70 8.48 -12.50
N TYR A 247 -10.62 7.51 -12.47
CA TYR A 247 -11.16 6.86 -13.68
C TYR A 247 -12.02 7.83 -14.51
N GLU A 248 -12.72 8.78 -13.88
CA GLU A 248 -13.38 9.88 -14.57
C GLU A 248 -12.37 10.76 -15.31
N TYR A 249 -11.30 11.15 -14.64
CA TYR A 249 -10.21 11.92 -15.23
C TYR A 249 -9.55 11.20 -16.41
N TRP A 250 -9.42 9.87 -16.33
CA TRP A 250 -8.92 9.01 -17.42
C TRP A 250 -9.94 8.76 -18.53
N GLY A 251 -11.20 9.20 -18.38
CA GLY A 251 -12.27 8.94 -19.35
C GLY A 251 -12.74 7.49 -19.37
N LEU A 252 -12.58 6.74 -18.29
CA LEU A 252 -12.87 5.29 -18.19
C LEU A 252 -14.13 4.96 -17.38
N LEU A 253 -14.94 5.94 -16.96
CA LEU A 253 -16.17 5.66 -16.19
C LEU A 253 -17.18 4.80 -16.94
N ASP A 254 -17.28 4.97 -18.25
CA ASP A 254 -18.20 4.21 -19.11
C ASP A 254 -17.63 2.87 -19.58
N ASP A 255 -16.35 2.59 -19.28
CA ASP A 255 -15.71 1.31 -19.54
C ASP A 255 -16.01 0.32 -18.43
N ALA A 256 -16.96 -0.60 -18.65
CA ALA A 256 -17.39 -1.57 -17.66
C ALA A 256 -16.25 -2.53 -17.23
N ALA A 257 -15.32 -2.86 -18.12
CA ALA A 257 -14.18 -3.73 -17.81
C ALA A 257 -13.19 -3.02 -16.89
N ALA A 258 -12.84 -1.76 -17.20
CA ALA A 258 -11.98 -0.94 -16.37
C ALA A 258 -12.62 -0.68 -14.99
N MET A 259 -13.88 -0.27 -14.94
CA MET A 259 -14.60 -0.02 -13.69
C MET A 259 -14.82 -1.28 -12.83
N SER A 260 -14.82 -2.46 -13.45
CA SER A 260 -14.92 -3.72 -12.70
C SER A 260 -13.79 -3.88 -11.68
N ALA A 261 -12.56 -3.45 -11.98
CA ALA A 261 -11.44 -3.47 -11.05
C ALA A 261 -11.69 -2.60 -9.81
N VAL A 262 -12.23 -1.40 -10.00
CA VAL A 262 -12.60 -0.48 -8.90
C VAL A 262 -13.69 -1.09 -8.02
N HIS A 263 -14.71 -1.69 -8.61
CA HIS A 263 -15.80 -2.34 -7.89
C HIS A 263 -15.36 -3.61 -7.14
N ARG A 264 -14.49 -4.43 -7.74
CA ARG A 264 -13.92 -5.62 -7.10
C ARG A 264 -13.08 -5.24 -5.89
N ARG A 265 -12.22 -4.22 -6.04
CA ARG A 265 -11.45 -3.69 -4.92
C ARG A 265 -12.37 -3.19 -3.80
N TYR A 266 -13.38 -2.37 -4.13
CA TYR A 266 -14.32 -1.87 -3.14
C TYR A 266 -15.01 -3.00 -2.36
N LEU A 267 -15.46 -4.05 -3.04
CA LEU A 267 -16.12 -5.18 -2.36
C LEU A 267 -15.18 -5.95 -1.45
N ARG A 268 -13.90 -6.13 -1.82
CA ARG A 268 -12.90 -6.74 -0.93
C ARG A 268 -12.71 -5.89 0.33
N GLU A 269 -12.57 -4.58 0.17
CA GLU A 269 -12.44 -3.67 1.32
C GLU A 269 -13.72 -3.61 2.17
N LEU A 270 -14.90 -3.66 1.55
CA LEU A 270 -16.17 -3.74 2.25
C LEU A 270 -16.28 -5.01 3.11
N ILE A 271 -15.84 -6.15 2.58
CA ILE A 271 -15.81 -7.41 3.34
C ILE A 271 -14.92 -7.24 4.57
N ARG A 272 -13.73 -6.65 4.43
CA ARG A 272 -12.84 -6.35 5.56
C ARG A 272 -13.49 -5.40 6.58
N CYS A 273 -14.24 -4.39 6.11
CA CYS A 273 -14.99 -3.49 7.01
C CYS A 273 -16.05 -4.25 7.81
N ILE A 274 -16.78 -5.18 7.18
CA ILE A 274 -17.76 -6.04 7.86
C ILE A 274 -17.06 -6.95 8.87
N GLU A 275 -15.96 -7.58 8.52
CA GLU A 275 -15.15 -8.41 9.41
C GLU A 275 -14.64 -7.61 10.62
N ASN A 276 -14.14 -6.38 10.42
CA ASN A 276 -13.73 -5.49 11.49
C ASN A 276 -14.85 -5.20 12.49
N VAL A 277 -16.08 -4.94 12.01
CA VAL A 277 -17.25 -4.77 12.88
C VAL A 277 -17.63 -6.06 13.60
N CYS A 278 -17.48 -7.21 12.93
CA CYS A 278 -17.87 -8.52 13.47
C CYS A 278 -16.80 -9.14 14.39
N ALA A 279 -15.59 -8.59 14.43
CA ALA A 279 -14.48 -9.13 15.22
C ALA A 279 -14.88 -9.29 16.70
N SER A 280 -14.50 -10.43 17.30
CA SER A 280 -14.83 -10.75 18.70
C SER A 280 -14.12 -9.84 19.71
N SER A 281 -13.01 -9.24 19.30
CA SER A 281 -12.19 -8.32 20.11
C SER A 281 -12.81 -6.93 20.28
N ASN A 282 -13.79 -6.52 19.45
CA ASN A 282 -14.40 -5.21 19.58
C ASN A 282 -15.46 -5.17 20.71
N ARG A 283 -15.65 -3.98 21.29
CA ARG A 283 -16.57 -3.75 22.43
C ARG A 283 -17.94 -3.23 21.98
N LEU A 284 -18.28 -3.29 20.69
CA LEU A 284 -19.56 -2.85 20.17
C LEU A 284 -20.71 -3.73 20.66
N SER A 285 -21.83 -3.13 21.03
CA SER A 285 -23.08 -3.82 21.31
C SER A 285 -23.65 -4.51 20.05
N ALA A 286 -24.57 -5.43 20.23
CA ALA A 286 -25.20 -6.11 19.11
C ALA A 286 -26.02 -5.14 18.22
N SER A 287 -26.59 -4.07 18.79
CA SER A 287 -27.27 -3.03 18.03
C SER A 287 -26.29 -2.23 17.18
N GLU A 288 -25.22 -1.69 17.78
CA GLU A 288 -24.19 -0.91 17.07
C GLU A 288 -23.57 -1.69 15.91
N ARG A 289 -23.28 -2.98 16.11
CA ARG A 289 -22.79 -3.85 15.03
C ARG A 289 -23.79 -3.96 13.88
N ARG A 290 -25.08 -4.16 14.23
CA ARG A 290 -26.14 -4.28 13.23
C ARG A 290 -26.28 -2.99 12.43
N ASP A 291 -26.36 -1.86 13.11
CA ASP A 291 -26.55 -0.56 12.47
C ASP A 291 -25.40 -0.24 11.52
N ARG A 292 -24.15 -0.44 11.96
CA ARG A 292 -22.95 -0.23 11.12
C ARG A 292 -22.92 -1.14 9.88
N VAL A 293 -23.23 -2.43 10.03
CA VAL A 293 -23.26 -3.34 8.87
C VAL A 293 -24.43 -2.99 7.96
N GLN A 294 -25.58 -2.57 8.51
CA GLN A 294 -26.71 -2.12 7.70
C GLN A 294 -26.32 -0.88 6.86
N ASP A 295 -25.65 0.11 7.46
CA ASP A 295 -25.15 1.30 6.75
C ASP A 295 -24.20 0.92 5.59
N MET A 296 -23.31 -0.05 5.82
CA MET A 296 -22.41 -0.58 4.80
C MET A 296 -23.18 -1.22 3.63
N LEU A 297 -24.21 -2.01 3.93
CA LEU A 297 -25.02 -2.69 2.92
C LEU A 297 -25.95 -1.72 2.15
N ASP A 298 -26.32 -0.61 2.77
CA ASP A 298 -27.20 0.40 2.19
C ASP A 298 -26.47 1.49 1.40
N ALA A 299 -25.15 1.51 1.48
CA ALA A 299 -24.33 2.48 0.76
C ALA A 299 -24.49 2.36 -0.77
N ALA A 300 -24.53 3.50 -1.47
CA ALA A 300 -24.66 3.51 -2.93
C ALA A 300 -23.50 2.76 -3.62
N PRO A 301 -22.23 2.94 -3.23
CA PRO A 301 -21.12 2.17 -3.81
C PRO A 301 -21.29 0.65 -3.67
N THR A 302 -21.87 0.19 -2.56
CA THR A 302 -22.11 -1.25 -2.34
C THR A 302 -23.11 -1.82 -3.37
N ARG A 303 -24.17 -1.08 -3.68
CA ARG A 303 -25.15 -1.50 -4.69
C ARG A 303 -24.57 -1.52 -6.09
N GLU A 304 -23.82 -0.48 -6.45
CA GLU A 304 -23.13 -0.39 -7.73
C GLU A 304 -22.15 -1.55 -7.92
N ALA A 305 -21.31 -1.81 -6.91
CA ALA A 305 -20.30 -2.84 -6.97
C ALA A 305 -20.91 -4.26 -7.05
N ILE A 306 -21.99 -4.55 -6.29
CA ILE A 306 -22.67 -5.85 -6.36
C ILE A 306 -23.18 -6.14 -7.77
N GLU A 307 -23.81 -5.17 -8.42
CA GLU A 307 -24.34 -5.37 -9.77
C GLU A 307 -23.21 -5.54 -10.80
N ALA A 308 -22.16 -4.73 -10.67
CA ALA A 308 -21.01 -4.75 -11.59
C ALA A 308 -20.23 -6.09 -11.54
N VAL A 309 -20.13 -6.73 -10.36
CA VAL A 309 -19.33 -7.98 -10.23
C VAL A 309 -20.16 -9.25 -10.18
N LYS A 310 -21.44 -9.18 -10.54
CA LYS A 310 -22.39 -10.30 -10.43
C LYS A 310 -21.92 -11.58 -11.11
N GLU A 311 -21.32 -11.47 -12.29
CA GLU A 311 -20.81 -12.60 -13.07
C GLU A 311 -19.58 -13.26 -12.44
N SER A 312 -18.77 -12.49 -11.72
CA SER A 312 -17.56 -12.93 -11.00
C SER A 312 -17.77 -13.12 -9.50
N SER A 313 -19.03 -13.24 -9.06
CA SER A 313 -19.42 -13.31 -7.64
C SER A 313 -18.72 -14.42 -6.83
N HIS A 314 -18.28 -15.49 -7.49
CA HIS A 314 -17.56 -16.61 -6.87
C HIS A 314 -16.21 -16.21 -6.26
N GLU A 315 -15.59 -15.12 -6.74
CA GLU A 315 -14.31 -14.61 -6.25
C GLU A 315 -14.40 -14.01 -4.82
N PHE A 316 -15.60 -13.63 -4.37
CA PHE A 316 -15.83 -13.06 -3.04
C PHE A 316 -16.28 -14.12 -2.01
N GLY A 317 -16.22 -15.38 -2.37
CA GLY A 317 -16.52 -16.50 -1.50
C GLY A 317 -17.89 -16.42 -0.84
N ILE A 318 -17.95 -16.83 0.43
CA ILE A 318 -19.22 -16.90 1.19
C ILE A 318 -19.83 -15.54 1.52
N MET A 319 -19.08 -14.44 1.37
CA MET A 319 -19.56 -13.10 1.76
C MET A 319 -20.37 -12.42 0.67
N TYR A 320 -20.21 -12.78 -0.61
CA TYR A 320 -20.96 -12.15 -1.69
C TYR A 320 -22.49 -12.25 -1.51
N ALA A 321 -23.01 -13.46 -1.34
CA ALA A 321 -24.46 -13.68 -1.25
C ALA A 321 -25.14 -12.96 -0.06
N PRO A 322 -24.55 -12.95 1.17
CA PRO A 322 -25.02 -12.12 2.26
C PRO A 322 -25.10 -10.65 1.93
N ILE A 323 -24.05 -10.08 1.31
CA ILE A 323 -23.96 -8.67 0.94
C ILE A 323 -25.02 -8.34 -0.13
N ALA A 324 -25.07 -9.15 -1.20
CA ALA A 324 -26.03 -8.97 -2.29
C ALA A 324 -27.50 -9.05 -1.85
N ARG A 325 -27.80 -9.90 -0.86
CA ARG A 325 -29.13 -10.01 -0.25
C ARG A 325 -29.40 -8.98 0.85
N ARG A 326 -28.42 -8.11 1.14
CA ARG A 326 -28.45 -7.09 2.19
C ARG A 326 -28.85 -7.68 3.55
N SER A 327 -28.34 -8.87 3.85
CA SER A 327 -28.69 -9.61 5.06
C SER A 327 -27.63 -9.46 6.14
N VAL A 328 -27.81 -8.53 7.08
CA VAL A 328 -26.91 -8.30 8.21
C VAL A 328 -26.61 -9.59 8.97
N MET A 329 -27.66 -10.40 9.25
CA MET A 329 -27.46 -11.65 10.00
C MET A 329 -26.64 -12.69 9.22
N ALA A 330 -26.79 -12.74 7.90
CA ALA A 330 -25.97 -13.62 7.06
C ALA A 330 -24.53 -13.11 6.97
N CYS A 331 -24.30 -11.79 6.93
CA CYS A 331 -22.96 -11.20 7.00
C CYS A 331 -22.26 -11.54 8.32
N PHE A 332 -22.96 -11.48 9.45
CA PHE A 332 -22.39 -11.89 10.75
C PHE A 332 -21.99 -13.38 10.78
N LYS A 333 -22.81 -14.25 10.20
CA LYS A 333 -22.48 -15.67 10.11
C LYS A 333 -21.28 -15.89 9.17
N GLY A 334 -21.28 -15.25 8.01
CA GLY A 334 -20.18 -15.33 7.04
C GLY A 334 -18.84 -14.86 7.63
N ALA A 335 -18.83 -13.69 8.24
CA ALA A 335 -17.61 -13.13 8.87
C ALA A 335 -17.06 -14.05 9.99
N ARG A 336 -17.94 -14.65 10.80
CA ARG A 336 -17.54 -15.63 11.82
C ARG A 336 -16.93 -16.90 11.22
N ILE A 337 -17.50 -17.39 10.12
CA ILE A 337 -16.94 -18.56 9.42
C ILE A 337 -15.57 -18.24 8.87
N GLN A 338 -15.39 -17.07 8.25
CA GLN A 338 -14.08 -16.64 7.74
C GLN A 338 -13.04 -16.47 8.85
N ASP A 339 -13.42 -15.91 10.00
CA ASP A 339 -12.51 -15.81 11.16
C ASP A 339 -12.05 -17.19 11.65
N ILE A 340 -12.97 -18.16 11.76
CA ILE A 340 -12.66 -19.54 12.16
C ILE A 340 -11.79 -20.24 11.11
N VAL A 341 -12.16 -20.15 9.84
CA VAL A 341 -11.43 -20.78 8.73
C VAL A 341 -10.05 -20.14 8.57
N GLY A 342 -9.96 -18.81 8.64
CA GLY A 342 -8.69 -18.09 8.59
C GLY A 342 -7.74 -18.55 9.70
N ARG A 343 -8.21 -18.69 10.94
CA ARG A 343 -7.41 -19.19 12.06
C ARG A 343 -7.00 -20.66 11.90
N ALA A 344 -7.88 -21.50 11.34
CA ALA A 344 -7.62 -22.91 11.13
C ALA A 344 -6.68 -23.18 9.94
N LEU A 345 -6.68 -22.34 8.92
CA LEU A 345 -5.89 -22.49 7.70
C LEU A 345 -4.55 -21.74 7.72
N LEU A 346 -4.33 -20.83 8.68
CA LEU A 346 -3.03 -20.13 8.83
C LEU A 346 -1.81 -21.07 8.79
N PRO A 347 -1.85 -22.31 9.30
CA PRO A 347 -0.76 -23.26 9.15
C PRO A 347 -0.69 -23.96 7.79
N PHE A 348 -1.74 -23.91 6.96
CA PHE A 348 -1.89 -24.71 5.74
C PHE A 348 -2.05 -23.90 4.45
N VAL A 349 -2.33 -22.61 4.53
CA VAL A 349 -2.46 -21.77 3.35
C VAL A 349 -1.09 -21.24 2.95
N SER A 350 -0.37 -22.09 2.25
CA SER A 350 0.71 -21.64 1.40
C SER A 350 0.13 -20.76 0.28
N CYS A 351 0.50 -19.49 0.27
CA CYS A 351 0.70 -18.69 -0.92
C CYS A 351 -0.46 -18.32 -1.86
N ALA A 352 -1.72 -18.66 -1.64
CA ALA A 352 -2.73 -18.40 -2.67
C ALA A 352 -3.54 -17.10 -2.49
N GLU A 353 -3.57 -16.49 -1.31
CA GLU A 353 -4.34 -15.27 -1.07
C GLU A 353 -3.62 -14.34 -0.08
N ALA A 354 -2.51 -13.79 -0.50
CA ALA A 354 -1.98 -12.62 0.19
C ALA A 354 -2.99 -11.48 0.02
N ARG A 355 -3.68 -11.14 1.10
CA ARG A 355 -4.58 -10.00 1.15
C ARG A 355 -3.72 -8.74 1.32
N LEU A 356 -3.45 -8.04 0.23
CA LEU A 356 -3.01 -6.66 0.26
C LEU A 356 -4.13 -5.73 0.66
#